data_a9eb94a1c479bc1368ffc22c91b9c853
#
_entry.id   a9eb94a1c479bc1368ffc22c91b9c853
#
_cell.length_a   1.000
_cell.length_b   1.000
_cell.length_c   1.000
_cell.angle_alpha   90.00
_cell.angle_beta   90.00
_cell.angle_gamma   90.00
#
_symmetry.space_group_name_H-M   'P 1'
#
loop_
_entity.id
_entity.type
_entity.pdbx_description
1 polymer ?
#
loop_
_entity_poly.entity_id
_entity_poly.type
_entity_poly.pdbx_seq_one_letter_code
_entity_poly.pdbx_strand_id
1 'polypeptide(L)'
;LAECDRPVILHWLGEMFDPALAGYWGADDFAVTMETCLAVIAENTAKVDGIKISLLDKEKEIVMRRRLPAGVKMYTGDDFNYPELIAGDAQGFSHALLGIFDPLAPAAALAMARLAAGDRAGFHALLDPTVPLSRLIFRTPTQYYKTGVVFLAWLNGFQDHFVMLGGQQSARPLPY
;
A
#
# COMPACT_ATOMS: atom_id res chain seq x y z
N LEU A 1 -17.03 -7.11 -11.76
CA LEU A 1 -17.19 -5.72 -12.20
C LEU A 1 -18.58 -5.44 -12.81
N ALA A 2 -19.19 -6.37 -13.50
CA ALA A 2 -20.52 -6.18 -14.09
C ALA A 2 -21.58 -5.73 -13.06
N GLU A 3 -21.51 -6.27 -11.85
CA GLU A 3 -22.45 -6.02 -10.74
C GLU A 3 -22.17 -4.74 -9.95
N CYS A 4 -21.12 -3.97 -10.32
CA CYS A 4 -20.78 -2.75 -9.60
C CYS A 4 -21.51 -1.55 -10.18
N ASP A 5 -22.22 -0.79 -9.35
CA ASP A 5 -22.91 0.46 -9.75
C ASP A 5 -21.99 1.67 -9.78
N ARG A 6 -20.81 1.57 -9.14
CA ARG A 6 -19.82 2.65 -9.04
C ARG A 6 -18.44 2.15 -9.42
N PRO A 7 -17.53 3.05 -9.80
CA PRO A 7 -16.13 2.68 -10.01
C PRO A 7 -15.52 2.08 -8.75
N VAL A 8 -14.68 1.07 -8.95
CA VAL A 8 -14.03 0.31 -7.87
C VAL A 8 -12.50 0.46 -7.97
N ILE A 9 -11.83 0.26 -6.85
CA ILE A 9 -10.38 0.06 -6.80
C ILE A 9 -10.15 -1.45 -6.72
N LEU A 10 -9.43 -1.99 -7.70
CA LEU A 10 -8.95 -3.37 -7.65
C LEU A 10 -7.78 -3.46 -6.65
N HIS A 11 -7.53 -4.64 -6.09
CA HIS A 11 -6.39 -4.84 -5.21
C HIS A 11 -5.58 -6.06 -5.63
N TRP A 12 -4.33 -5.85 -5.99
CA TRP A 12 -3.33 -6.90 -6.12
C TRP A 12 -2.55 -7.00 -4.80
N LEU A 13 -2.98 -7.93 -3.96
CA LEU A 13 -2.34 -8.25 -2.70
C LEU A 13 -1.29 -9.34 -2.94
N GLY A 14 -0.06 -9.12 -2.47
CA GLY A 14 1.02 -10.09 -2.62
C GLY A 14 0.95 -11.25 -1.63
N GLU A 15 1.58 -12.34 -2.00
CA GLU A 15 1.67 -13.58 -1.19
C GLU A 15 2.37 -13.39 0.17
N MET A 16 3.16 -12.31 0.34
CA MET A 16 3.73 -11.98 1.64
C MET A 16 2.67 -11.59 2.68
N PHE A 17 1.48 -11.16 2.25
CA PHE A 17 0.33 -10.88 3.11
C PHE A 17 -0.58 -12.08 3.30
N ASP A 18 -0.68 -12.94 2.27
CA ASP A 18 -1.44 -14.19 2.31
C ASP A 18 -0.86 -15.19 1.31
N PRO A 19 -0.17 -16.24 1.79
CA PRO A 19 0.41 -17.26 0.91
C PRO A 19 -0.58 -17.95 -0.04
N ALA A 20 -1.89 -17.95 0.29
CA ALA A 20 -2.92 -18.51 -0.57
C ALA A 20 -3.12 -17.70 -1.88
N LEU A 21 -2.53 -16.50 -1.96
CA LEU A 21 -2.61 -15.65 -3.15
C LEU A 21 -1.50 -15.91 -4.17
N ALA A 22 -0.57 -16.84 -3.90
CA ALA A 22 0.41 -17.26 -4.90
C ALA A 22 -0.30 -17.73 -6.17
N GLY A 23 0.07 -17.20 -7.34
CA GLY A 23 -0.55 -17.54 -8.61
C GLY A 23 -1.99 -17.04 -8.81
N TYR A 24 -2.55 -16.21 -7.92
CA TYR A 24 -3.95 -15.75 -7.95
C TYR A 24 -4.38 -15.15 -9.30
N TRP A 25 -3.48 -14.45 -9.98
CA TRP A 25 -3.74 -13.88 -11.31
C TRP A 25 -3.46 -14.83 -12.47
N GLY A 26 -3.27 -16.14 -12.20
CA GLY A 26 -3.09 -17.18 -13.18
C GLY A 26 -1.65 -17.58 -13.50
N ALA A 27 -0.67 -16.90 -12.88
CA ALA A 27 0.76 -17.24 -13.00
C ALA A 27 1.54 -16.74 -11.79
N ASP A 28 2.74 -17.31 -11.57
CA ASP A 28 3.70 -16.83 -10.57
C ASP A 28 4.65 -15.77 -11.13
N ASP A 29 4.85 -15.75 -12.45
CA ASP A 29 5.68 -14.75 -13.13
C ASP A 29 4.98 -13.39 -13.12
N PHE A 30 5.67 -12.37 -12.62
CA PHE A 30 5.13 -11.02 -12.50
C PHE A 30 4.69 -10.42 -13.83
N ALA A 31 5.45 -10.62 -14.91
CA ALA A 31 5.14 -10.02 -16.20
C ALA A 31 3.86 -10.64 -16.78
N VAL A 32 3.71 -11.96 -16.70
CA VAL A 32 2.50 -12.68 -17.14
C VAL A 32 1.29 -12.25 -16.31
N THR A 33 1.45 -12.19 -14.98
CA THR A 33 0.41 -11.76 -14.05
C THR A 33 -0.03 -10.33 -14.33
N MET A 34 0.92 -9.44 -14.60
CA MET A 34 0.65 -8.04 -14.94
C MET A 34 -0.15 -7.91 -16.23
N GLU A 35 0.14 -8.69 -17.26
CA GLU A 35 -0.65 -8.69 -18.51
C GLU A 35 -2.09 -9.08 -18.26
N THR A 36 -2.33 -10.13 -17.46
CA THR A 36 -3.69 -10.56 -17.09
C THR A 36 -4.43 -9.43 -16.35
N CYS A 37 -3.78 -8.81 -15.38
CA CYS A 37 -4.37 -7.72 -14.61
C CYS A 37 -4.69 -6.50 -15.48
N LEU A 38 -3.77 -6.11 -16.36
CA LEU A 38 -3.96 -5.01 -17.31
C LEU A 38 -5.09 -5.29 -18.32
N ALA A 39 -5.24 -6.53 -18.80
CA ALA A 39 -6.33 -6.93 -19.68
C ALA A 39 -7.69 -6.75 -18.99
N VAL A 40 -7.83 -7.23 -17.73
CA VAL A 40 -9.06 -7.05 -16.94
C VAL A 40 -9.38 -5.56 -16.75
N ILE A 41 -8.38 -4.73 -16.49
CA ILE A 41 -8.57 -3.28 -16.34
C ILE A 41 -9.01 -2.65 -17.66
N ALA A 42 -8.32 -2.98 -18.77
CA ALA A 42 -8.59 -2.42 -20.08
C ALA A 42 -10.02 -2.71 -20.58
N GLU A 43 -10.52 -3.92 -20.32
CA GLU A 43 -11.89 -4.32 -20.64
C GLU A 43 -12.96 -3.61 -19.77
N ASN A 44 -12.56 -3.00 -18.65
CA ASN A 44 -13.48 -2.46 -17.65
C ASN A 44 -13.14 -1.03 -17.21
N THR A 45 -12.48 -0.23 -18.03
CA THR A 45 -11.99 1.11 -17.66
C THR A 45 -13.08 2.03 -17.10
N ALA A 46 -14.32 1.93 -17.61
CA ALA A 46 -15.43 2.73 -17.11
C ALA A 46 -15.86 2.40 -15.67
N LYS A 47 -15.46 1.25 -15.16
CA LYS A 47 -15.80 0.75 -13.82
C LYS A 47 -14.60 0.61 -12.88
N VAL A 48 -13.40 0.88 -13.34
CA VAL A 48 -12.17 0.82 -12.56
C VAL A 48 -11.62 2.22 -12.33
N ASP A 49 -11.72 2.72 -11.09
CA ASP A 49 -11.07 3.98 -10.69
C ASP A 49 -9.55 3.82 -10.65
N GLY A 50 -9.09 2.66 -10.22
CA GLY A 50 -7.67 2.35 -10.17
C GLY A 50 -7.38 0.96 -9.63
N ILE A 51 -6.09 0.69 -9.48
CA ILE A 51 -5.61 -0.52 -8.83
C ILE A 51 -4.67 -0.17 -7.69
N LYS A 52 -4.86 -0.83 -6.54
CA LYS A 52 -3.92 -0.86 -5.44
C LYS A 52 -2.97 -2.03 -5.63
N ILE A 53 -1.66 -1.79 -5.51
CA ILE A 53 -0.64 -2.84 -5.48
C ILE A 53 0.02 -2.88 -4.10
N SER A 54 0.05 -4.07 -3.50
CA SER A 54 0.72 -4.36 -2.23
C SER A 54 1.70 -5.52 -2.42
N LEU A 55 2.78 -5.26 -3.17
CA LEU A 55 3.83 -6.24 -3.46
C LEU A 55 5.14 -5.94 -2.71
N LEU A 56 5.25 -4.79 -2.04
CA LEU A 56 6.44 -4.30 -1.35
C LEU A 56 7.68 -4.24 -2.27
N ASP A 57 7.43 -3.95 -3.54
CA ASP A 57 8.41 -3.87 -4.63
C ASP A 57 8.08 -2.67 -5.52
N LYS A 58 8.79 -1.57 -5.32
CA LYS A 58 8.53 -0.33 -6.04
C LYS A 58 8.70 -0.43 -7.55
N GLU A 59 9.64 -1.25 -8.01
CA GLU A 59 9.90 -1.37 -9.44
C GLU A 59 8.72 -2.03 -10.17
N LYS A 60 8.13 -3.05 -9.57
CA LYS A 60 6.90 -3.68 -10.09
C LYS A 60 5.74 -2.69 -10.15
N GLU A 61 5.57 -1.88 -9.12
CA GLU A 61 4.52 -0.86 -9.09
C GLU A 61 4.74 0.22 -10.15
N ILE A 62 5.97 0.73 -10.28
CA ILE A 62 6.32 1.75 -11.25
C ILE A 62 6.11 1.24 -12.69
N VAL A 63 6.55 0.01 -12.98
CA VAL A 63 6.36 -0.60 -14.32
C VAL A 63 4.87 -0.71 -14.63
N MET A 64 4.06 -1.21 -13.71
CA MET A 64 2.62 -1.33 -13.95
C MET A 64 1.94 0.05 -14.04
N ARG A 65 2.30 1.01 -13.20
CA ARG A 65 1.77 2.38 -13.23
C ARG A 65 1.90 3.02 -14.61
N ARG A 66 3.03 2.83 -15.27
CA ARG A 66 3.32 3.37 -16.60
C ARG A 66 2.52 2.72 -17.72
N ARG A 67 1.89 1.58 -17.44
CA ARG A 67 1.11 0.80 -18.41
C ARG A 67 -0.39 0.87 -18.17
N LEU A 68 -0.85 1.51 -17.12
CA LEU A 68 -2.27 1.68 -16.87
C LEU A 68 -2.93 2.51 -17.98
N PRO A 69 -4.17 2.16 -18.37
CA PRO A 69 -4.96 2.98 -19.28
C PRO A 69 -5.14 4.41 -18.75
N ALA A 70 -5.31 5.36 -19.66
CA ALA A 70 -5.57 6.75 -19.30
C ALA A 70 -6.80 6.86 -18.37
N GLY A 71 -6.67 7.62 -17.29
CA GLY A 71 -7.72 7.81 -16.29
C GLY A 71 -7.76 6.77 -15.18
N VAL A 72 -7.08 5.62 -15.33
CA VAL A 72 -6.97 4.60 -14.28
C VAL A 72 -5.79 4.93 -13.36
N LYS A 73 -6.04 5.01 -12.06
CA LYS A 73 -5.06 5.43 -11.06
C LYS A 73 -4.24 4.25 -10.53
N MET A 74 -2.98 4.51 -10.19
CA MET A 74 -2.20 3.64 -9.33
C MET A 74 -2.38 4.07 -7.89
N TYR A 75 -2.71 3.13 -7.00
CA TYR A 75 -2.70 3.30 -5.56
C TYR A 75 -1.58 2.46 -4.96
N THR A 76 -0.64 3.10 -4.28
CA THR A 76 0.42 2.35 -3.61
C THR A 76 -0.09 1.69 -2.33
N GLY A 77 0.19 0.41 -2.20
CA GLY A 77 0.11 -0.36 -0.96
C GLY A 77 1.51 -0.81 -0.51
N ASP A 78 2.56 -0.15 -1.01
CA ASP A 78 3.95 -0.44 -0.65
C ASP A 78 4.34 0.32 0.62
N ASP A 79 4.29 -0.38 1.75
CA ASP A 79 4.67 0.15 3.05
C ASP A 79 6.19 0.29 3.25
N PHE A 80 7.03 -0.04 2.24
CA PHE A 80 8.49 0.07 2.29
C PHE A 80 9.06 1.27 1.54
N ASN A 81 8.39 1.69 0.44
CA ASN A 81 8.91 2.69 -0.50
C ASN A 81 7.90 3.81 -0.77
N TYR A 82 6.87 3.95 0.05
CA TYR A 82 5.74 4.87 -0.15
C TYR A 82 6.12 6.33 -0.36
N PRO A 83 7.15 6.93 0.29
CA PRO A 83 7.45 8.34 0.05
C PRO A 83 7.85 8.59 -1.40
N GLU A 84 8.70 7.74 -1.97
CA GLU A 84 9.14 7.83 -3.36
C GLU A 84 7.98 7.61 -4.35
N LEU A 85 7.16 6.57 -4.11
CA LEU A 85 6.04 6.22 -4.98
C LEU A 85 4.95 7.30 -5.01
N ILE A 86 4.65 7.90 -3.85
CA ILE A 86 3.66 8.98 -3.72
C ILE A 86 4.19 10.29 -4.31
N ALA A 87 5.45 10.64 -4.02
CA ALA A 87 6.07 11.81 -4.62
C ALA A 87 6.15 11.68 -6.15
N GLY A 88 6.36 10.47 -6.65
CA GLY A 88 6.41 10.18 -8.07
C GLY A 88 7.66 10.69 -8.80
N ASP A 89 7.64 10.53 -10.09
CA ASP A 89 8.69 10.92 -11.05
C ASP A 89 8.12 11.79 -12.18
N ALA A 90 8.92 12.04 -13.21
CA ALA A 90 8.50 12.84 -14.37
C ALA A 90 7.37 12.16 -15.20
N GLN A 91 7.11 10.87 -14.99
CA GLN A 91 6.12 10.09 -15.75
C GLN A 91 4.83 9.82 -14.94
N GLY A 92 4.81 10.15 -13.64
CA GLY A 92 3.62 9.98 -12.81
C GLY A 92 3.91 9.67 -11.34
N PHE A 93 2.85 9.47 -10.60
CA PHE A 93 2.89 9.21 -9.15
C PHE A 93 1.83 8.17 -8.78
N SER A 94 1.93 7.63 -7.56
CA SER A 94 0.92 6.74 -7.00
C SER A 94 0.12 7.44 -5.92
N HIS A 95 -1.20 7.25 -5.92
CA HIS A 95 -2.05 7.71 -4.83
C HIS A 95 -1.80 6.88 -3.57
N ALA A 96 -1.87 7.50 -2.40
CA ALA A 96 -1.63 6.83 -1.13
C ALA A 96 -2.85 5.99 -0.70
N LEU A 97 -2.65 4.69 -0.49
CA LEU A 97 -3.65 3.78 0.08
C LEU A 97 -2.94 2.61 0.77
N LEU A 98 -2.32 2.86 1.92
CA LEU A 98 -1.38 1.93 2.54
C LEU A 98 -1.53 1.86 4.06
N GLY A 99 -1.15 0.73 4.64
CA GLY A 99 -1.40 0.39 6.03
C GLY A 99 -0.59 1.19 7.04
N ILE A 100 0.63 1.64 6.68
CA ILE A 100 1.45 2.44 7.62
C ILE A 100 0.82 3.81 7.92
N PHE A 101 -0.05 4.33 7.07
CA PHE A 101 -0.69 5.62 7.34
C PHE A 101 -1.67 5.56 8.51
N ASP A 102 -2.18 4.39 8.89
CA ASP A 102 -3.04 4.25 10.07
C ASP A 102 -2.36 4.75 11.34
N PRO A 103 -1.18 4.23 11.75
CA PRO A 103 -0.51 4.71 12.96
C PRO A 103 0.20 6.06 12.78
N LEU A 104 0.40 6.52 11.54
CA LEU A 104 1.11 7.76 11.22
C LEU A 104 0.16 8.86 10.72
N ALA A 105 -1.14 8.73 10.88
CA ALA A 105 -2.14 9.58 10.24
C ALA A 105 -1.88 11.09 10.37
N PRO A 106 -1.49 11.66 11.52
CA PRO A 106 -1.20 13.09 11.61
C PRO A 106 0.00 13.52 10.75
N ALA A 107 1.09 12.73 10.76
CA ALA A 107 2.28 13.02 9.96
C ALA A 107 1.99 12.84 8.47
N ALA A 108 1.26 11.79 8.11
CA ALA A 108 0.84 11.51 6.74
C ALA A 108 -0.04 12.64 6.18
N ALA A 109 -1.04 13.10 6.95
CA ALA A 109 -1.92 14.20 6.53
C ALA A 109 -1.13 15.49 6.27
N LEU A 110 -0.20 15.84 7.16
CA LEU A 110 0.65 17.02 6.98
C LEU A 110 1.58 16.88 5.77
N ALA A 111 2.19 15.72 5.58
CA ALA A 111 3.05 15.45 4.43
C ALA A 111 2.28 15.55 3.11
N MET A 112 1.07 14.98 3.03
CA MET A 112 0.23 15.08 1.85
C MET A 112 -0.17 16.52 1.55
N ALA A 113 -0.46 17.34 2.58
CA ALA A 113 -0.72 18.77 2.41
C ALA A 113 0.51 19.52 1.87
N ARG A 114 1.73 19.20 2.33
CA ARG A 114 2.98 19.75 1.80
C ARG A 114 3.17 19.40 0.32
N LEU A 115 2.97 18.13 -0.02
CA LEU A 115 3.09 17.68 -1.41
C LEU A 115 2.08 18.38 -2.33
N ALA A 116 0.83 18.52 -1.88
CA ALA A 116 -0.22 19.22 -2.63
C ALA A 116 0.10 20.71 -2.83
N ALA A 117 0.84 21.32 -1.91
CA ALA A 117 1.35 22.70 -2.03
C ALA A 117 2.65 22.81 -2.86
N GLY A 118 3.15 21.71 -3.43
CA GLY A 118 4.40 21.67 -4.20
C GLY A 118 5.67 21.59 -3.34
N ASP A 119 5.56 21.53 -2.02
CA ASP A 119 6.67 21.39 -1.09
C ASP A 119 7.12 19.92 -0.97
N ARG A 120 7.81 19.43 -2.01
CA ARG A 120 8.37 18.06 -2.01
C ARG A 120 9.41 17.85 -0.91
N ALA A 121 10.21 18.84 -0.60
CA ALA A 121 11.23 18.74 0.45
C ALA A 121 10.58 18.57 1.83
N GLY A 122 9.56 19.36 2.14
CA GLY A 122 8.76 19.22 3.37
C GLY A 122 8.01 17.91 3.46
N PHE A 123 7.52 17.38 2.34
CA PHE A 123 6.91 16.04 2.27
C PHE A 123 7.92 14.95 2.67
N HIS A 124 9.10 14.93 2.04
CA HIS A 124 10.14 13.94 2.34
C HIS A 124 10.70 14.09 3.76
N ALA A 125 10.87 15.31 4.25
CA ALA A 125 11.32 15.55 5.62
C ALA A 125 10.37 14.95 6.68
N LEU A 126 9.07 14.83 6.36
CA LEU A 126 8.07 14.23 7.24
C LEU A 126 7.99 12.70 7.11
N LEU A 127 8.04 12.16 5.89
CA LEU A 127 7.79 10.74 5.68
C LEU A 127 9.05 9.86 5.64
N ASP A 128 10.17 10.33 5.11
CA ASP A 128 11.37 9.50 5.01
C ASP A 128 11.85 8.97 6.37
N PRO A 129 11.82 9.77 7.47
CA PRO A 129 12.18 9.27 8.80
C PRO A 129 11.26 8.17 9.32
N THR A 130 10.06 7.99 8.76
CA THR A 130 9.10 6.96 9.21
C THR A 130 9.32 5.61 8.51
N VAL A 131 10.08 5.57 7.42
CA VAL A 131 10.33 4.35 6.64
C VAL A 131 10.98 3.22 7.45
N PRO A 132 11.98 3.45 8.32
CA PRO A 132 12.54 2.39 9.15
C PRO A 132 11.50 1.73 10.07
N LEU A 133 10.61 2.52 10.66
CA LEU A 133 9.50 2.02 11.49
C LEU A 133 8.53 1.19 10.64
N SER A 134 8.17 1.68 9.46
CA SER A 134 7.29 0.94 8.54
C SER A 134 7.90 -0.41 8.15
N ARG A 135 9.15 -0.44 7.77
CA ARG A 135 9.87 -1.69 7.44
C ARG A 135 9.92 -2.67 8.60
N LEU A 136 10.01 -2.17 9.83
CA LEU A 136 9.94 -3.01 11.03
C LEU A 136 8.55 -3.62 11.20
N ILE A 137 7.49 -2.83 11.02
CA ILE A 137 6.09 -3.26 11.17
C ILE A 137 5.71 -4.27 10.09
N PHE A 138 6.07 -4.00 8.83
CA PHE A 138 5.70 -4.82 7.68
C PHE A 138 6.73 -5.89 7.29
N ARG A 139 7.77 -6.12 8.10
CA ARG A 139 8.73 -7.21 7.89
C ARG A 139 8.04 -8.57 7.87
N THR A 140 8.69 -9.56 7.30
CA THR A 140 8.24 -10.97 7.32
C THR A 140 8.12 -11.51 8.77
N PRO A 141 7.04 -12.25 9.11
CA PRO A 141 5.85 -12.55 8.31
C PRO A 141 4.91 -11.33 8.19
N THR A 142 4.73 -10.82 6.97
CA THR A 142 4.07 -9.54 6.72
C THR A 142 2.58 -9.54 7.09
N GLN A 143 1.90 -10.69 7.00
CA GLN A 143 0.49 -10.84 7.38
C GLN A 143 0.17 -10.40 8.82
N TYR A 144 1.17 -10.34 9.70
CA TYR A 144 1.00 -9.94 11.10
C TYR A 144 1.33 -8.46 11.35
N TYR A 145 1.42 -7.62 10.32
CA TYR A 145 1.73 -6.20 10.44
C TYR A 145 0.79 -5.45 11.40
N LYS A 146 -0.47 -5.87 11.48
CA LYS A 146 -1.47 -5.26 12.38
C LYS A 146 -1.08 -5.28 13.85
N THR A 147 -0.24 -6.24 14.27
CA THR A 147 0.32 -6.23 15.64
C THR A 147 1.08 -4.95 15.92
N GLY A 148 1.93 -4.50 15.00
CA GLY A 148 2.65 -3.23 15.13
C GLY A 148 1.74 -2.01 15.07
N VAL A 149 0.75 -2.01 14.17
CA VAL A 149 -0.23 -0.91 14.04
C VAL A 149 -1.01 -0.72 15.34
N VAL A 150 -1.56 -1.82 15.90
CA VAL A 150 -2.34 -1.78 17.15
C VAL A 150 -1.46 -1.43 18.35
N PHE A 151 -0.21 -1.88 18.37
CA PHE A 151 0.75 -1.50 19.41
C PHE A 151 1.00 0.02 19.42
N LEU A 152 1.17 0.63 18.25
CA LEU A 152 1.33 2.08 18.14
C LEU A 152 0.05 2.84 18.52
N ALA A 153 -1.11 2.31 18.17
CA ALA A 153 -2.39 2.89 18.60
C ALA A 153 -2.50 2.93 20.13
N TRP A 154 -2.10 1.85 20.80
CA TRP A 154 -2.06 1.79 22.25
C TRP A 154 -1.02 2.76 22.85
N LEU A 155 0.20 2.80 22.30
CA LEU A 155 1.24 3.73 22.76
C LEU A 155 0.83 5.20 22.63
N ASN A 156 0.05 5.54 21.62
CA ASN A 156 -0.43 6.91 21.38
C ASN A 156 -1.74 7.22 22.12
N GLY A 157 -2.26 6.30 22.93
CA GLY A 157 -3.48 6.51 23.71
C GLY A 157 -4.77 6.50 22.90
N PHE A 158 -4.76 5.95 21.68
CA PHE A 158 -5.96 5.79 20.84
C PHE A 158 -6.83 4.61 21.29
N GLN A 159 -6.29 3.73 22.11
CA GLN A 159 -7.03 2.67 22.81
C GLN A 159 -6.37 2.34 24.15
N ASP A 160 -7.17 1.89 25.12
CA ASP A 160 -6.74 1.67 26.52
C ASP A 160 -5.97 0.36 26.74
N HIS A 161 -5.93 -0.52 25.74
CA HIS A 161 -5.33 -1.84 25.85
C HIS A 161 -4.63 -2.27 24.57
N PHE A 162 -3.71 -3.23 24.69
CA PHE A 162 -3.07 -3.92 23.58
C PHE A 162 -3.63 -5.33 23.44
N VAL A 163 -4.92 -5.43 23.14
CA VAL A 163 -5.60 -6.71 22.90
C VAL A 163 -6.12 -6.72 21.46
N MET A 164 -5.92 -7.82 20.75
CA MET A 164 -6.36 -8.01 19.38
C MET A 164 -7.26 -9.24 19.28
N LEU A 165 -8.21 -9.21 18.34
CA LEU A 165 -9.07 -10.35 18.05
C LEU A 165 -8.23 -11.59 17.70
N GLY A 166 -8.65 -12.76 18.19
CA GLY A 166 -7.95 -14.01 17.97
C GLY A 166 -6.56 -14.10 18.61
N GLY A 167 -6.24 -13.23 19.57
CA GLY A 167 -4.93 -13.24 20.25
C GLY A 167 -3.77 -12.81 19.38
N GLN A 168 -4.01 -12.10 18.29
CA GLN A 168 -2.97 -11.71 17.31
C GLN A 168 -1.90 -10.79 17.87
N GLN A 169 -2.08 -10.17 19.03
CA GLN A 169 -1.02 -9.41 19.73
C GLN A 169 0.21 -10.27 20.02
N SER A 170 0.07 -11.60 20.10
CA SER A 170 1.16 -12.56 20.30
C SER A 170 1.72 -13.16 19.02
N ALA A 171 1.17 -12.81 17.86
CA ALA A 171 1.54 -13.41 16.58
C ALA A 171 2.96 -13.00 16.10
N ARG A 172 3.52 -11.95 16.70
CA ARG A 172 4.86 -11.46 16.36
C ARG A 172 5.62 -11.13 17.64
N PRO A 173 6.83 -11.71 17.84
CA PRO A 173 7.70 -11.25 18.90
C PRO A 173 8.09 -9.79 18.65
N LEU A 174 8.00 -8.95 19.69
CA LEU A 174 8.52 -7.60 19.60
C LEU A 174 10.04 -7.67 19.40
N PRO A 175 10.61 -6.94 18.44
CA PRO A 175 12.05 -6.73 18.41
C PRO A 175 12.42 -5.84 19.60
N TYR A 176 13.37 -6.28 20.36
CA TYR A 176 13.94 -5.53 21.48
C TYR A 176 15.00 -4.56 20.98
#